data_38c2aa756645fb74bbebf5c27b9cd323
#
_entry.id   38c2aa756645fb74bbebf5c27b9cd323
#
_cell.length_a   1.000
_cell.length_b   1.000
_cell.length_c   1.000
_cell.angle_alpha   90.00
_cell.angle_beta   90.00
_cell.angle_gamma   90.00
#
_symmetry.space_group_name_H-M   'P 1'
#
loop_
_entity.id
_entity.type
_entity.pdbx_description
1 polymer ?
#
loop_
_entity_poly.entity_id
_entity_poly.type
_entity_poly.pdbx_seq_one_letter_code
_entity_poly.pdbx_strand_id
1 'polypeptide(L)'
;MKPKKLVLQNGKEFVGLGSGEEKVAEVVFHTGMIGYLDIVSNPYYAGKFVCMTYPLIGNYGASDDEFGSKDYHVEGFIVKDTDFISSNMRYLDSMDDFSIANDLPILCGIDTRMLAKVIRDEGSMKGIITDVNTSVEEALLKINSYTPIKGMVKKLSTKRPNMVKANKPKYTVVCLDLGCKNNIITELTNRKCNVVVLPYNTDASKILSYHPNAIIVSNGPDEPTELEVVVNNLKQLIGRLPIAGIGLGHLLVAKASGAEIKKMKFGHHGANQSVKNLVNKKIIITLQGHNYEIDRKSLDNTSLNITLENLSDLSIEGVSSQELLVVTSAFDAFEASAAPTVKTIYDELVDLIKSSKGGSNNA
;
A
#
# COMPACT_ATOMS: atom_id res chain seq x y z
N MET A 1 23.89 -11.22 -15.03
CA MET A 1 23.21 -12.06 -14.02
C MET A 1 23.97 -13.35 -13.76
N LYS A 2 23.83 -13.96 -12.56
CA LYS A 2 24.48 -15.22 -12.15
C LYS A 2 23.39 -16.26 -11.80
N PRO A 3 23.72 -17.58 -11.82
CA PRO A 3 22.80 -18.60 -11.32
C PRO A 3 22.43 -18.33 -9.87
N LYS A 4 21.17 -18.14 -9.61
CA LYS A 4 20.58 -17.92 -8.27
C LYS A 4 19.31 -18.74 -8.11
N LYS A 5 18.80 -18.82 -6.88
CA LYS A 5 17.54 -19.45 -6.60
C LYS A 5 16.77 -18.71 -5.52
N LEU A 6 15.45 -18.85 -5.56
CA LEU A 6 14.55 -18.56 -4.45
C LEU A 6 14.30 -19.86 -3.69
N VAL A 7 14.52 -19.86 -2.39
CA VAL A 7 14.07 -20.92 -1.49
C VAL A 7 12.98 -20.36 -0.60
N LEU A 8 11.81 -21.00 -0.56
CA LEU A 8 10.69 -20.62 0.27
C LEU A 8 10.78 -21.29 1.66
N GLN A 9 10.09 -20.72 2.62
CA GLN A 9 10.02 -21.24 4.00
C GLN A 9 9.50 -22.70 4.09
N ASN A 10 8.74 -23.15 3.10
CA ASN A 10 8.26 -24.54 2.98
C ASN A 10 9.26 -25.49 2.31
N GLY A 11 10.47 -25.02 1.97
CA GLY A 11 11.54 -25.77 1.32
C GLY A 11 11.43 -25.88 -0.19
N LYS A 12 10.42 -25.32 -0.83
CA LYS A 12 10.32 -25.29 -2.30
C LYS A 12 11.36 -24.34 -2.89
N GLU A 13 11.95 -24.77 -4.01
CA GLU A 13 13.01 -24.04 -4.72
C GLU A 13 12.54 -23.63 -6.12
N PHE A 14 13.00 -22.44 -6.54
CA PHE A 14 12.85 -21.94 -7.90
C PHE A 14 14.21 -21.45 -8.39
N VAL A 15 14.80 -22.18 -9.34
CA VAL A 15 16.13 -21.89 -9.89
C VAL A 15 16.00 -20.99 -11.11
N GLY A 16 16.85 -19.96 -11.19
CA GLY A 16 16.86 -18.99 -12.28
C GLY A 16 18.21 -18.26 -12.38
N LEU A 17 18.18 -17.09 -12.96
CA LEU A 17 19.29 -16.15 -13.04
C LEU A 17 18.98 -14.91 -12.20
N GLY A 18 19.95 -14.35 -11.52
CA GLY A 18 19.69 -13.19 -10.69
C GLY A 18 20.88 -12.25 -10.52
N SER A 19 20.60 -11.07 -9.96
CA SER A 19 21.57 -10.04 -9.56
C SER A 19 21.41 -9.72 -8.07
N GLY A 20 22.24 -8.82 -7.56
CA GLY A 20 22.21 -8.33 -6.19
C GLY A 20 22.73 -9.33 -5.16
N GLU A 21 22.74 -8.90 -3.89
CA GLU A 21 23.19 -9.73 -2.77
C GLU A 21 22.12 -10.70 -2.29
N GLU A 22 22.53 -11.61 -1.40
CA GLU A 22 21.59 -12.52 -0.73
C GLU A 22 20.67 -11.72 0.21
N LYS A 23 19.37 -11.92 0.09
CA LYS A 23 18.37 -11.28 0.96
C LYS A 23 17.27 -12.26 1.36
N VAL A 24 16.66 -12.00 2.54
CA VAL A 24 15.46 -12.68 3.02
C VAL A 24 14.33 -11.67 3.14
N ALA A 25 13.15 -12.01 2.64
CA ALA A 25 11.95 -11.17 2.77
C ALA A 25 10.68 -12.03 2.72
N GLU A 26 9.53 -11.43 3.06
CA GLU A 26 8.22 -12.03 2.75
C GLU A 26 7.97 -11.96 1.24
N VAL A 27 7.54 -13.08 0.66
CA VAL A 27 7.26 -13.20 -0.77
C VAL A 27 5.77 -12.98 -1.00
N VAL A 28 5.45 -11.99 -1.83
CA VAL A 28 4.10 -11.72 -2.31
C VAL A 28 4.08 -11.75 -3.84
N PHE A 29 2.92 -11.98 -4.45
CA PHE A 29 2.79 -11.88 -5.90
C PHE A 29 1.97 -10.67 -6.30
N HIS A 30 2.16 -10.19 -7.53
CA HIS A 30 1.38 -9.11 -8.13
C HIS A 30 0.91 -9.50 -9.53
N THR A 31 -0.37 -9.22 -9.83
CA THR A 31 -1.00 -9.65 -11.10
C THR A 31 -1.08 -8.55 -12.16
N GLY A 32 -0.58 -7.34 -11.88
CA GLY A 32 -0.55 -6.24 -12.83
C GLY A 32 0.37 -6.51 -14.02
N MET A 33 -0.04 -6.03 -15.20
CA MET A 33 0.71 -6.19 -16.45
C MET A 33 1.66 -5.02 -16.73
N ILE A 34 1.41 -3.87 -16.13
CA ILE A 34 2.14 -2.61 -16.32
C ILE A 34 2.37 -1.94 -14.96
N GLY A 35 3.19 -0.89 -14.93
CA GLY A 35 3.42 -0.11 -13.71
C GLY A 35 4.40 -0.78 -12.75
N TYR A 36 5.35 -1.57 -13.24
CA TYR A 36 6.32 -2.24 -12.37
C TYR A 36 7.24 -1.24 -11.63
N LEU A 37 7.48 -0.06 -12.17
CA LEU A 37 8.24 0.99 -11.48
C LEU A 37 7.44 1.60 -10.31
N ASP A 38 6.12 1.79 -10.50
CA ASP A 38 5.24 2.18 -9.39
C ASP A 38 5.23 1.10 -8.30
N ILE A 39 5.24 -0.19 -8.67
CA ILE A 39 5.29 -1.29 -7.70
C ILE A 39 6.60 -1.28 -6.91
N VAL A 40 7.75 -1.09 -7.58
CA VAL A 40 9.08 -1.03 -6.93
C VAL A 40 9.15 0.12 -5.92
N SER A 41 8.54 1.26 -6.24
CA SER A 41 8.51 2.46 -5.40
C SER A 41 7.27 2.57 -4.49
N ASN A 42 6.38 1.56 -4.50
CA ASN A 42 5.15 1.60 -3.73
C ASN A 42 5.41 1.20 -2.26
N PRO A 43 5.11 2.07 -1.29
CA PRO A 43 5.28 1.76 0.13
C PRO A 43 4.56 0.50 0.62
N TYR A 44 3.50 0.04 -0.05
CA TYR A 44 2.83 -1.23 0.29
C TYR A 44 3.77 -2.43 0.23
N TYR A 45 4.73 -2.42 -0.69
CA TYR A 45 5.67 -3.53 -0.89
C TYR A 45 6.98 -3.34 -0.14
N ALA A 46 7.08 -2.35 0.74
CA ALA A 46 8.29 -2.13 1.53
C ALA A 46 8.64 -3.37 2.37
N GLY A 47 9.89 -3.81 2.24
CA GLY A 47 10.39 -4.99 2.95
C GLY A 47 9.95 -6.34 2.36
N LYS A 48 9.41 -6.39 1.13
CA LYS A 48 8.90 -7.61 0.49
C LYS A 48 9.66 -7.96 -0.80
N PHE A 49 9.69 -9.25 -1.14
CA PHE A 49 9.94 -9.71 -2.51
C PHE A 49 8.63 -9.71 -3.29
N VAL A 50 8.61 -9.05 -4.44
CA VAL A 50 7.42 -8.99 -5.29
C VAL A 50 7.60 -9.88 -6.51
N CYS A 51 6.77 -10.92 -6.62
CA CYS A 51 6.71 -11.80 -7.79
C CYS A 51 5.70 -11.25 -8.79
N MET A 52 6.17 -10.82 -9.96
CA MET A 52 5.29 -10.42 -11.06
C MET A 52 4.83 -11.64 -11.84
N THR A 53 3.51 -11.88 -11.88
CA THR A 53 2.94 -13.01 -12.63
C THR A 53 2.86 -12.77 -14.12
N TYR A 54 2.90 -11.49 -14.54
CA TYR A 54 2.96 -11.11 -15.96
C TYR A 54 4.38 -11.35 -16.49
N PRO A 55 4.53 -12.03 -17.66
CA PRO A 55 5.84 -12.50 -18.11
C PRO A 55 6.75 -11.40 -18.67
N LEU A 56 6.19 -10.29 -19.17
CA LEU A 56 6.94 -9.25 -19.88
C LEU A 56 7.21 -8.05 -18.96
N ILE A 57 8.17 -8.17 -18.06
CA ILE A 57 8.58 -7.09 -17.15
C ILE A 57 9.89 -6.49 -17.64
N GLY A 58 9.95 -5.15 -17.72
CA GLY A 58 11.11 -4.41 -18.25
C GLY A 58 11.01 -4.01 -19.72
N ASN A 59 9.92 -4.38 -20.39
CA ASN A 59 9.71 -4.15 -21.82
C ASN A 59 9.69 -2.66 -22.25
N TYR A 60 9.42 -1.74 -21.33
CA TYR A 60 9.50 -0.29 -21.56
C TYR A 60 10.62 0.40 -20.76
N GLY A 61 11.48 -0.39 -20.06
CA GLY A 61 12.61 0.13 -19.30
C GLY A 61 12.23 0.91 -18.04
N ALA A 62 13.18 1.66 -17.51
CA ALA A 62 12.98 2.57 -16.38
C ALA A 62 12.86 4.02 -16.88
N SER A 63 11.94 4.79 -16.30
CA SER A 63 11.76 6.21 -16.55
C SER A 63 11.40 6.94 -15.26
N ASP A 64 11.90 8.17 -15.08
CA ASP A 64 11.68 8.94 -13.82
C ASP A 64 10.21 9.32 -13.58
N ASP A 65 9.39 9.36 -14.61
CA ASP A 65 8.00 9.78 -14.55
C ASP A 65 7.05 8.73 -13.94
N GLU A 66 7.50 7.46 -13.84
CA GLU A 66 6.64 6.33 -13.45
C GLU A 66 6.79 5.93 -11.97
N PHE A 67 7.70 6.55 -11.24
CA PHE A 67 7.86 6.26 -9.83
C PHE A 67 6.77 6.91 -8.97
N GLY A 68 6.06 6.11 -8.19
CA GLY A 68 5.05 6.58 -7.25
C GLY A 68 5.63 7.32 -6.03
N SER A 69 6.90 7.08 -5.73
CA SER A 69 7.70 7.79 -4.73
C SER A 69 9.14 7.98 -5.19
N LYS A 70 9.93 8.79 -4.46
CA LYS A 70 11.33 9.06 -4.80
C LYS A 70 12.28 7.91 -4.49
N ASP A 71 11.87 7.00 -3.61
CA ASP A 71 12.68 5.90 -3.12
C ASP A 71 12.08 4.56 -3.53
N TYR A 72 12.91 3.52 -3.71
CA TYR A 72 12.42 2.15 -3.89
C TYR A 72 12.23 1.51 -2.53
N HIS A 73 11.25 0.62 -2.44
CA HIS A 73 10.83 0.08 -1.16
C HIS A 73 10.86 -1.45 -1.11
N VAL A 74 10.85 -2.12 -2.27
CA VAL A 74 10.90 -3.59 -2.34
C VAL A 74 12.30 -4.11 -1.98
N GLU A 75 12.37 -5.31 -1.40
CA GLU A 75 13.64 -5.99 -1.10
C GLU A 75 14.18 -6.80 -2.29
N GLY A 76 13.36 -7.04 -3.29
CA GLY A 76 13.73 -7.70 -4.53
C GLY A 76 12.55 -7.95 -5.45
N PHE A 77 12.87 -8.23 -6.72
CA PHE A 77 11.89 -8.41 -7.77
C PHE A 77 12.05 -9.79 -8.39
N ILE A 78 10.95 -10.53 -8.51
CA ILE A 78 10.94 -11.88 -9.05
C ILE A 78 10.08 -11.87 -10.31
N VAL A 79 10.69 -12.20 -11.46
CA VAL A 79 10.05 -12.03 -12.76
C VAL A 79 10.26 -13.26 -13.64
N LYS A 80 9.43 -13.41 -14.67
CA LYS A 80 9.61 -14.48 -15.64
C LYS A 80 10.79 -14.17 -16.55
N ASP A 81 10.87 -12.95 -17.06
CA ASP A 81 11.86 -12.53 -18.04
C ASP A 81 12.14 -11.03 -17.91
N THR A 82 13.39 -10.63 -18.11
CA THR A 82 13.86 -9.23 -18.14
C THR A 82 14.61 -8.89 -19.41
N ASP A 83 14.82 -9.84 -20.31
CA ASP A 83 15.70 -9.69 -21.49
C ASP A 83 14.94 -9.03 -22.66
N PHE A 84 14.49 -7.81 -22.44
CA PHE A 84 13.79 -7.03 -23.47
C PHE A 84 14.60 -5.82 -23.90
N ILE A 85 14.66 -5.62 -25.21
CA ILE A 85 15.06 -4.33 -25.78
C ILE A 85 13.94 -3.35 -25.51
N SER A 86 14.16 -2.43 -24.61
CA SER A 86 13.19 -1.40 -24.27
C SER A 86 12.85 -0.53 -25.45
N SER A 87 11.57 -0.37 -25.75
CA SER A 87 11.07 0.35 -26.95
C SER A 87 10.34 1.65 -26.63
N ASN A 88 10.39 2.13 -25.38
CA ASN A 88 9.71 3.36 -24.95
C ASN A 88 10.55 4.60 -25.28
N MET A 89 9.91 5.67 -25.80
CA MET A 89 10.57 6.97 -26.03
C MET A 89 11.13 7.63 -24.77
N ARG A 90 10.64 7.25 -23.56
CA ARG A 90 11.08 7.76 -22.26
C ARG A 90 12.09 6.85 -21.55
N TYR A 91 12.58 5.85 -22.26
CA TYR A 91 13.57 4.91 -21.76
C TYR A 91 14.85 5.63 -21.32
N LEU A 92 15.24 5.43 -20.08
CA LEU A 92 16.51 5.90 -19.53
C LEU A 92 17.46 4.72 -19.33
N ASP A 93 17.01 3.65 -18.67
CA ASP A 93 17.80 2.49 -18.32
C ASP A 93 17.04 1.17 -18.54
N SER A 94 17.77 0.07 -18.75
CA SER A 94 17.18 -1.27 -18.68
C SER A 94 16.81 -1.63 -17.22
N MET A 95 15.91 -2.58 -17.03
CA MET A 95 15.63 -3.09 -15.67
C MET A 95 16.85 -3.71 -15.01
N ASP A 96 17.77 -4.28 -15.80
CA ASP A 96 19.02 -4.84 -15.30
C ASP A 96 19.98 -3.73 -14.83
N ASP A 97 20.17 -2.67 -15.61
CA ASP A 97 20.99 -1.53 -15.22
C ASP A 97 20.40 -0.82 -14.00
N PHE A 98 19.08 -0.63 -14.00
CA PHE A 98 18.35 -0.09 -12.86
C PHE A 98 18.54 -0.94 -11.59
N SER A 99 18.45 -2.27 -11.71
CA SER A 99 18.68 -3.21 -10.61
C SER A 99 20.09 -3.08 -10.02
N ILE A 100 21.09 -3.02 -10.88
CA ILE A 100 22.51 -2.89 -10.48
C ILE A 100 22.77 -1.53 -9.82
N ALA A 101 22.29 -0.45 -10.43
CA ALA A 101 22.48 0.92 -9.93
C ALA A 101 21.85 1.13 -8.54
N ASN A 102 20.82 0.36 -8.21
CA ASN A 102 20.00 0.55 -7.01
C ASN A 102 20.11 -0.59 -5.99
N ASP A 103 21.06 -1.52 -6.19
CA ASP A 103 21.23 -2.73 -5.35
C ASP A 103 19.91 -3.45 -5.08
N LEU A 104 19.06 -3.53 -6.12
CA LEU A 104 17.77 -4.21 -6.07
C LEU A 104 17.94 -5.64 -6.62
N PRO A 105 17.91 -6.69 -5.80
CA PRO A 105 17.97 -8.06 -6.29
C PRO A 105 16.84 -8.37 -7.26
N ILE A 106 17.19 -8.89 -8.45
CA ILE A 106 16.23 -9.45 -9.40
C ILE A 106 16.53 -10.94 -9.55
N LEU A 107 15.47 -11.76 -9.54
CA LEU A 107 15.51 -13.17 -9.92
C LEU A 107 14.58 -13.37 -11.12
N CYS A 108 15.15 -13.84 -12.24
CA CYS A 108 14.41 -14.11 -13.48
C CYS A 108 14.55 -15.56 -13.95
N GLY A 109 13.75 -15.95 -14.94
CA GLY A 109 13.80 -17.28 -15.53
C GLY A 109 13.05 -18.35 -14.74
N ILE A 110 12.29 -17.99 -13.71
CA ILE A 110 11.54 -18.95 -12.89
C ILE A 110 10.06 -19.05 -13.33
N ASP A 111 9.38 -20.10 -12.87
CA ASP A 111 7.93 -20.24 -13.04
C ASP A 111 7.17 -19.38 -12.02
N THR A 112 6.95 -18.11 -12.38
CA THR A 112 6.22 -17.13 -11.54
C THR A 112 4.77 -17.51 -11.30
N ARG A 113 4.13 -18.25 -12.22
CA ARG A 113 2.76 -18.75 -12.05
C ARG A 113 2.68 -19.86 -11.01
N MET A 114 3.65 -20.80 -11.03
CA MET A 114 3.75 -21.82 -10.00
C MET A 114 4.05 -21.18 -8.64
N LEU A 115 4.95 -20.21 -8.56
CA LEU A 115 5.24 -19.48 -7.32
C LEU A 115 3.97 -18.78 -6.78
N ALA A 116 3.24 -18.05 -7.63
CA ALA A 116 1.98 -17.42 -7.22
C ALA A 116 0.93 -18.44 -6.74
N LYS A 117 0.88 -19.62 -7.39
CA LYS A 117 -0.01 -20.72 -6.95
C LYS A 117 0.38 -21.22 -5.56
N VAL A 118 1.67 -21.41 -5.28
CA VAL A 118 2.16 -21.83 -3.95
C VAL A 118 1.75 -20.80 -2.89
N ILE A 119 1.98 -19.51 -3.14
CA ILE A 119 1.62 -18.45 -2.19
C ILE A 119 0.11 -18.40 -1.95
N ARG A 120 -0.70 -18.54 -2.99
CA ARG A 120 -2.16 -18.56 -2.87
C ARG A 120 -2.65 -19.76 -2.04
N ASP A 121 -2.09 -20.93 -2.29
CA ASP A 121 -2.55 -22.18 -1.70
C ASP A 121 -2.06 -22.35 -0.24
N GLU A 122 -0.83 -21.89 0.08
CA GLU A 122 -0.18 -22.06 1.38
C GLU A 122 -0.10 -20.77 2.22
N GLY A 123 -0.35 -19.62 1.62
CA GLY A 123 -0.24 -18.29 2.25
C GLY A 123 1.05 -17.58 1.89
N SER A 124 1.12 -16.24 2.13
CA SER A 124 2.37 -15.50 2.03
C SER A 124 3.37 -16.02 3.06
N MET A 125 4.62 -16.17 2.63
CA MET A 125 5.67 -16.77 3.46
C MET A 125 7.02 -16.13 3.18
N LYS A 126 7.97 -16.33 4.08
CA LYS A 126 9.34 -15.88 3.88
C LYS A 126 10.02 -16.69 2.78
N GLY A 127 10.93 -16.05 2.06
CA GLY A 127 11.83 -16.67 1.10
C GLY A 127 13.19 -16.01 1.12
N ILE A 128 14.19 -16.68 0.59
CA ILE A 128 15.54 -16.17 0.41
C ILE A 128 15.94 -16.26 -1.06
N ILE A 129 16.45 -15.17 -1.62
CA ILE A 129 17.16 -15.18 -2.90
C ILE A 129 18.63 -15.36 -2.60
N THR A 130 19.22 -16.48 -3.05
CA THR A 130 20.57 -16.88 -2.70
C THR A 130 21.30 -17.51 -3.91
N ASP A 131 22.58 -17.86 -3.74
CA ASP A 131 23.35 -18.59 -4.74
C ASP A 131 22.75 -19.99 -4.97
N VAL A 132 22.83 -20.49 -6.20
CA VAL A 132 22.30 -21.81 -6.56
C VAL A 132 22.93 -22.97 -5.77
N ASN A 133 24.19 -22.80 -5.32
CA ASN A 133 24.91 -23.81 -4.56
C ASN A 133 24.59 -23.83 -3.06
N THR A 134 23.91 -22.82 -2.51
CA THR A 134 23.44 -22.82 -1.11
C THR A 134 22.48 -23.99 -0.90
N SER A 135 22.70 -24.85 0.11
CA SER A 135 21.78 -25.95 0.38
C SER A 135 20.41 -25.44 0.89
N VAL A 136 19.35 -26.26 0.74
CA VAL A 136 18.03 -25.90 1.25
C VAL A 136 18.06 -25.76 2.77
N GLU A 137 18.79 -26.63 3.45
CA GLU A 137 18.95 -26.60 4.92
C GLU A 137 19.59 -25.29 5.38
N GLU A 138 20.67 -24.84 4.70
CA GLU A 138 21.30 -23.56 5.00
C GLU A 138 20.36 -22.39 4.73
N ALA A 139 19.65 -22.40 3.62
CA ALA A 139 18.66 -21.40 3.26
C ALA A 139 17.54 -21.31 4.32
N LEU A 140 17.01 -22.46 4.77
CA LEU A 140 15.98 -22.53 5.80
C LEU A 140 16.47 -22.01 7.16
N LEU A 141 17.72 -22.27 7.53
CA LEU A 141 18.31 -21.69 8.74
C LEU A 141 18.33 -20.17 8.69
N LYS A 142 18.73 -19.58 7.55
CA LYS A 142 18.71 -18.12 7.34
C LYS A 142 17.28 -17.55 7.37
N ILE A 143 16.32 -18.21 6.72
CA ILE A 143 14.90 -17.82 6.72
C ILE A 143 14.34 -17.82 8.15
N ASN A 144 14.62 -18.87 8.92
CA ASN A 144 14.10 -19.03 10.28
C ASN A 144 14.73 -18.03 11.27
N SER A 145 15.99 -17.66 11.07
CA SER A 145 16.66 -16.63 11.89
C SER A 145 16.27 -15.21 11.51
N TYR A 146 15.68 -15.00 10.32
CA TYR A 146 15.30 -13.68 9.85
C TYR A 146 14.15 -13.10 10.66
N THR A 147 14.36 -11.91 11.19
CA THR A 147 13.32 -11.08 11.80
C THR A 147 12.90 -9.98 10.80
N PRO A 148 11.61 -9.86 10.48
CA PRO A 148 11.13 -8.78 9.60
C PRO A 148 11.59 -7.40 10.07
N ILE A 149 11.85 -6.52 9.12
CA ILE A 149 12.30 -5.16 9.41
C ILE A 149 11.20 -4.42 10.16
N LYS A 150 11.47 -4.09 11.42
CA LYS A 150 10.56 -3.29 12.26
C LYS A 150 10.67 -1.80 11.96
N GLY A 151 9.59 -1.06 12.25
CA GLY A 151 9.58 0.40 12.14
C GLY A 151 9.69 0.90 10.69
N MET A 152 9.17 0.17 9.71
CA MET A 152 9.18 0.60 8.31
C MET A 152 8.47 1.93 8.12
N VAL A 153 7.31 2.14 8.76
CA VAL A 153 6.61 3.44 8.76
C VAL A 153 7.52 4.55 9.28
N LYS A 154 8.30 4.29 10.35
CA LYS A 154 9.25 5.28 10.87
C LYS A 154 10.35 5.65 9.87
N LYS A 155 10.78 4.72 9.01
CA LYS A 155 11.75 4.99 7.94
C LYS A 155 11.14 5.84 6.84
N LEU A 156 9.93 5.50 6.39
CA LEU A 156 9.24 6.10 5.26
C LEU A 156 8.63 7.46 5.57
N SER A 157 8.09 7.62 6.79
CA SER A 157 7.43 8.84 7.22
C SER A 157 8.37 10.05 7.18
N THR A 158 7.84 11.20 6.78
CA THR A 158 8.54 12.48 6.86
C THR A 158 9.09 12.74 8.27
N LYS A 159 10.23 13.40 8.34
CA LYS A 159 10.86 13.75 9.63
C LYS A 159 10.45 15.13 10.14
N ARG A 160 9.91 15.97 9.28
CA ARG A 160 9.52 17.36 9.58
C ARG A 160 8.19 17.69 8.91
N PRO A 161 7.36 18.54 9.53
CA PRO A 161 6.17 19.07 8.89
C PRO A 161 6.49 19.71 7.54
N ASN A 162 5.66 19.45 6.54
CA ASN A 162 5.73 20.07 5.23
C ASN A 162 4.34 20.53 4.80
N MET A 163 4.23 21.70 4.18
CA MET A 163 2.95 22.23 3.70
C MET A 163 2.98 22.38 2.18
N VAL A 164 2.04 21.72 1.51
CA VAL A 164 1.79 21.88 0.09
C VAL A 164 0.52 22.72 -0.08
N LYS A 165 0.66 23.85 -0.78
CA LYS A 165 -0.45 24.79 -0.99
C LYS A 165 -1.20 24.47 -2.27
N ALA A 166 -2.53 24.46 -2.18
CA ALA A 166 -3.39 24.38 -3.35
C ALA A 166 -3.58 25.75 -4.02
N ASN A 167 -3.98 25.74 -5.28
CA ASN A 167 -4.41 26.97 -5.95
C ASN A 167 -5.80 27.38 -5.43
N LYS A 168 -5.92 28.60 -4.86
CA LYS A 168 -7.15 29.15 -4.23
C LYS A 168 -7.74 28.16 -3.21
N PRO A 169 -7.05 27.89 -2.10
CA PRO A 169 -7.47 26.89 -1.13
C PRO A 169 -8.78 27.27 -0.45
N LYS A 170 -9.59 26.25 -0.15
CA LYS A 170 -10.83 26.37 0.62
C LYS A 170 -10.73 25.68 1.98
N TYR A 171 -9.88 24.67 2.07
CA TYR A 171 -9.73 23.82 3.24
C TYR A 171 -8.25 23.59 3.55
N THR A 172 -7.97 23.21 4.79
CA THR A 172 -6.67 22.69 5.22
C THR A 172 -6.88 21.24 5.70
N VAL A 173 -6.13 20.31 5.13
CA VAL A 173 -6.15 18.90 5.51
C VAL A 173 -4.77 18.52 6.07
N VAL A 174 -4.75 17.90 7.24
CA VAL A 174 -3.53 17.27 7.76
C VAL A 174 -3.42 15.87 7.19
N CYS A 175 -2.26 15.55 6.62
CA CYS A 175 -1.90 14.21 6.19
C CYS A 175 -0.94 13.59 7.20
N LEU A 176 -1.35 12.53 7.90
CA LEU A 176 -0.44 11.71 8.70
C LEU A 176 0.30 10.77 7.78
N ASP A 177 1.61 10.95 7.70
CA ASP A 177 2.47 10.28 6.74
C ASP A 177 2.97 8.93 7.28
N LEU A 178 2.35 7.83 6.78
CA LEU A 178 2.77 6.46 7.04
C LEU A 178 3.67 5.89 5.93
N GLY A 179 4.01 6.70 4.94
CA GLY A 179 4.62 6.35 3.66
C GLY A 179 3.70 6.83 2.53
N CYS A 180 3.41 8.15 2.55
CA CYS A 180 2.41 8.78 1.72
C CYS A 180 2.84 8.81 0.24
N LYS A 181 2.02 8.26 -0.64
CA LYS A 181 2.20 8.41 -2.10
C LYS A 181 1.91 9.86 -2.51
N ASN A 182 2.66 10.37 -3.48
CA ASN A 182 2.52 11.75 -3.98
C ASN A 182 1.12 12.05 -4.54
N ASN A 183 0.44 11.06 -5.11
CA ASN A 183 -0.91 11.20 -5.63
C ASN A 183 -1.94 11.63 -4.58
N ILE A 184 -1.82 11.19 -3.32
CA ILE A 184 -2.72 11.64 -2.23
C ILE A 184 -2.66 13.16 -2.08
N ILE A 185 -1.46 13.72 -2.09
CA ILE A 185 -1.25 15.17 -1.98
C ILE A 185 -1.82 15.89 -3.20
N THR A 186 -1.57 15.35 -4.40
CA THR A 186 -2.07 15.89 -5.67
C THR A 186 -3.60 15.91 -5.71
N GLU A 187 -4.24 14.79 -5.33
CA GLU A 187 -5.70 14.67 -5.31
C GLU A 187 -6.37 15.67 -4.34
N LEU A 188 -5.77 15.87 -3.17
CA LEU A 188 -6.25 16.85 -2.20
C LEU A 188 -6.05 18.30 -2.70
N THR A 189 -4.89 18.61 -3.29
CA THR A 189 -4.63 19.97 -3.81
C THR A 189 -5.53 20.32 -5.00
N ASN A 190 -5.83 19.34 -5.88
CA ASN A 190 -6.82 19.49 -6.97
C ASN A 190 -8.22 19.82 -6.43
N ARG A 191 -8.57 19.35 -5.23
CA ARG A 191 -9.82 19.64 -4.51
C ARG A 191 -9.74 20.91 -3.64
N LYS A 192 -8.74 21.76 -3.90
CA LYS A 192 -8.53 23.04 -3.21
C LYS A 192 -8.27 22.90 -1.71
N CYS A 193 -7.61 21.82 -1.32
CA CYS A 193 -7.14 21.61 0.05
C CYS A 193 -5.64 21.95 0.13
N ASN A 194 -5.26 22.85 1.04
CA ASN A 194 -3.87 22.89 1.50
C ASN A 194 -3.60 21.59 2.26
N VAL A 195 -2.45 20.98 2.05
CA VAL A 195 -2.07 19.73 2.72
C VAL A 195 -0.88 19.98 3.65
N VAL A 196 -1.06 19.70 4.94
CA VAL A 196 0.01 19.73 5.94
C VAL A 196 0.42 18.29 6.20
N VAL A 197 1.55 17.88 5.64
CA VAL A 197 2.11 16.54 5.83
C VAL A 197 2.86 16.52 7.16
N LEU A 198 2.47 15.62 8.06
CA LEU A 198 3.04 15.48 9.40
C LEU A 198 3.61 14.07 9.61
N PRO A 199 4.66 13.94 10.44
CA PRO A 199 5.15 12.62 10.87
C PRO A 199 4.02 11.75 11.44
N TYR A 200 4.09 10.44 11.21
CA TYR A 200 3.08 9.46 11.64
C TYR A 200 2.75 9.51 13.14
N ASN A 201 3.73 9.84 13.97
CA ASN A 201 3.62 9.84 15.43
C ASN A 201 3.28 11.22 16.02
N THR A 202 2.82 12.16 15.21
CA THR A 202 2.44 13.50 15.67
C THR A 202 1.24 13.41 16.62
N ASP A 203 1.35 14.05 17.78
CA ASP A 203 0.31 14.05 18.82
C ASP A 203 -0.97 14.76 18.35
N ALA A 204 -2.14 14.34 18.86
CA ALA A 204 -3.43 14.91 18.55
C ALA A 204 -3.51 16.41 18.80
N SER A 205 -2.94 16.91 19.89
CA SER A 205 -2.87 18.35 20.22
C SER A 205 -2.08 19.15 19.17
N LYS A 206 -0.96 18.59 18.70
CA LYS A 206 -0.14 19.22 17.64
C LYS A 206 -0.89 19.21 16.30
N ILE A 207 -1.60 18.13 15.96
CA ILE A 207 -2.44 18.07 14.76
C ILE A 207 -3.48 19.19 14.80
N LEU A 208 -4.21 19.33 15.92
CA LEU A 208 -5.23 20.38 16.10
C LEU A 208 -4.68 21.79 16.04
N SER A 209 -3.40 22.01 16.41
CA SER A 209 -2.75 23.34 16.35
C SER A 209 -2.61 23.89 14.92
N TYR A 210 -2.74 23.05 13.89
CA TYR A 210 -2.80 23.48 12.48
C TYR A 210 -4.22 23.90 12.03
N HIS A 211 -5.20 23.84 12.93
CA HIS A 211 -6.63 24.16 12.65
C HIS A 211 -7.15 23.47 11.38
N PRO A 212 -6.95 22.14 11.22
CA PRO A 212 -7.35 21.44 10.02
C PRO A 212 -8.88 21.34 9.93
N ASN A 213 -9.38 21.29 8.69
CA ASN A 213 -10.79 20.98 8.41
C ASN A 213 -11.04 19.47 8.36
N ALA A 214 -9.99 18.67 8.12
CA ALA A 214 -10.02 17.23 8.09
C ALA A 214 -8.61 16.64 8.28
N ILE A 215 -8.56 15.36 8.52
CA ILE A 215 -7.33 14.56 8.58
C ILE A 215 -7.43 13.46 7.53
N ILE A 216 -6.33 13.17 6.85
CA ILE A 216 -6.15 11.95 6.08
C ILE A 216 -5.00 11.15 6.66
N VAL A 217 -5.22 9.86 6.89
CA VAL A 217 -4.19 8.90 7.28
C VAL A 217 -3.77 8.16 6.02
N SER A 218 -2.52 8.34 5.61
CA SER A 218 -2.05 7.87 4.31
C SER A 218 -1.94 6.35 4.24
N ASN A 219 -1.73 5.85 3.02
CA ASN A 219 -1.19 4.52 2.80
C ASN A 219 0.20 4.38 3.44
N GLY A 220 0.69 3.14 3.52
CA GLY A 220 2.00 2.81 4.06
C GLY A 220 2.31 1.33 3.91
N PRO A 221 3.43 0.85 4.47
CA PRO A 221 3.73 -0.57 4.53
C PRO A 221 2.66 -1.31 5.31
N ASP A 222 2.36 -2.52 4.86
CA ASP A 222 1.24 -3.32 5.33
C ASP A 222 1.57 -4.06 6.65
N GLU A 223 1.89 -3.31 7.72
CA GLU A 223 2.16 -3.87 9.05
C GLU A 223 1.54 -2.98 10.15
N PRO A 224 0.27 -3.23 10.52
CA PRO A 224 -0.44 -2.36 11.45
C PRO A 224 -0.09 -2.57 12.93
N THR A 225 0.66 -3.65 13.28
CA THR A 225 0.81 -4.08 14.67
C THR A 225 1.68 -3.18 15.53
N GLU A 226 2.59 -2.41 14.94
CA GLU A 226 3.54 -1.53 15.67
C GLU A 226 3.07 -0.06 15.78
N LEU A 227 1.82 0.24 15.39
CA LEU A 227 1.34 1.62 15.22
C LEU A 227 0.31 2.06 16.26
N GLU A 228 0.38 1.52 17.47
CA GLU A 228 -0.53 1.90 18.57
C GLU A 228 -0.48 3.40 18.90
N VAL A 229 0.65 4.07 18.70
CA VAL A 229 0.76 5.53 18.88
C VAL A 229 -0.18 6.28 17.92
N VAL A 230 -0.29 5.82 16.67
CA VAL A 230 -1.22 6.42 15.69
C VAL A 230 -2.67 6.16 16.10
N VAL A 231 -2.99 4.91 16.46
CA VAL A 231 -4.35 4.52 16.92
C VAL A 231 -4.77 5.36 18.12
N ASN A 232 -3.90 5.54 19.11
CA ASN A 232 -4.20 6.32 20.33
C ASN A 232 -4.39 7.82 20.03
N ASN A 233 -3.64 8.38 19.08
CA ASN A 233 -3.85 9.75 18.64
C ASN A 233 -5.17 9.90 17.86
N LEU A 234 -5.50 8.95 16.98
CA LEU A 234 -6.75 8.95 16.23
C LEU A 234 -7.98 8.84 17.13
N LYS A 235 -7.95 8.02 18.18
CA LYS A 235 -9.04 7.91 19.19
C LYS A 235 -9.40 9.25 19.81
N GLN A 236 -8.45 10.18 19.97
CA GLN A 236 -8.70 11.52 20.52
C GLN A 236 -9.29 12.48 19.48
N LEU A 237 -9.25 12.16 18.18
CA LEU A 237 -9.63 13.02 17.07
C LEU A 237 -10.94 12.56 16.39
N ILE A 238 -11.28 11.27 16.47
CA ILE A 238 -12.51 10.66 15.95
C ILE A 238 -13.74 11.36 16.58
N GLY A 239 -14.74 11.68 15.75
CA GLY A 239 -15.94 12.41 16.13
C GLY A 239 -15.73 13.93 16.29
N ARG A 240 -14.49 14.42 16.27
CA ARG A 240 -14.18 15.87 16.38
C ARG A 240 -13.91 16.53 15.03
N LEU A 241 -13.36 15.79 14.10
CA LEU A 241 -13.01 16.23 12.75
C LEU A 241 -13.26 15.09 11.74
N PRO A 242 -13.62 15.41 10.49
CA PRO A 242 -13.60 14.44 9.41
C PRO A 242 -12.23 13.75 9.26
N ILE A 243 -12.24 12.43 9.22
CA ILE A 243 -11.03 11.61 9.07
C ILE A 243 -11.21 10.64 7.92
N ALA A 244 -10.27 10.66 6.96
CA ALA A 244 -10.15 9.63 5.93
C ALA A 244 -8.96 8.72 6.21
N GLY A 245 -9.05 7.43 5.82
CA GLY A 245 -7.95 6.47 5.89
C GLY A 245 -7.80 5.69 4.59
N ILE A 246 -6.57 5.59 4.07
CA ILE A 246 -6.25 4.86 2.83
C ILE A 246 -5.25 3.75 3.12
N GLY A 247 -5.50 2.53 2.63
CA GLY A 247 -4.60 1.39 2.80
C GLY A 247 -4.28 1.10 4.26
N LEU A 248 -3.03 1.25 4.71
CA LEU A 248 -2.69 1.13 6.13
C LEU A 248 -3.50 2.10 7.00
N GLY A 249 -3.72 3.32 6.53
CA GLY A 249 -4.57 4.31 7.21
C GLY A 249 -6.01 3.86 7.36
N HIS A 250 -6.58 3.10 6.39
CA HIS A 250 -7.89 2.47 6.51
C HIS A 250 -7.98 1.57 7.75
N LEU A 251 -6.98 0.67 7.88
CA LEU A 251 -6.92 -0.26 9.01
C LEU A 251 -6.80 0.46 10.36
N LEU A 252 -5.92 1.47 10.44
CA LEU A 252 -5.68 2.20 11.68
C LEU A 252 -6.87 3.08 12.10
N VAL A 253 -7.57 3.71 11.15
CA VAL A 253 -8.80 4.47 11.42
C VAL A 253 -9.91 3.53 11.88
N ALA A 254 -10.09 2.38 11.23
CA ALA A 254 -11.07 1.38 11.65
C ALA A 254 -10.76 0.85 13.06
N LYS A 255 -9.49 0.53 13.35
CA LYS A 255 -9.04 0.09 14.68
C LYS A 255 -9.26 1.16 15.75
N ALA A 256 -8.98 2.41 15.44
CA ALA A 256 -9.24 3.51 16.37
C ALA A 256 -10.74 3.74 16.60
N SER A 257 -11.59 3.34 15.65
CA SER A 257 -13.06 3.36 15.75
C SER A 257 -13.65 2.12 16.41
N GLY A 258 -12.83 1.18 16.92
CA GLY A 258 -13.25 0.01 17.68
C GLY A 258 -13.27 -1.31 16.92
N ALA A 259 -12.91 -1.33 15.65
CA ALA A 259 -12.79 -2.56 14.86
C ALA A 259 -11.51 -3.34 15.18
N GLU A 260 -11.52 -4.64 14.93
CA GLU A 260 -10.36 -5.52 14.98
C GLU A 260 -9.79 -5.76 13.58
N ILE A 261 -8.47 -5.99 13.50
CA ILE A 261 -7.75 -6.24 12.27
C ILE A 261 -7.17 -7.65 12.33
N LYS A 262 -7.25 -8.38 11.22
CA LYS A 262 -6.66 -9.71 11.06
C LYS A 262 -5.81 -9.81 9.81
N LYS A 263 -4.80 -10.68 9.84
CA LYS A 263 -3.97 -10.99 8.67
C LYS A 263 -4.74 -11.92 7.73
N MET A 264 -4.72 -11.61 6.45
CA MET A 264 -5.25 -12.46 5.38
C MET A 264 -4.29 -13.61 5.08
N LYS A 265 -4.79 -14.67 4.45
CA LYS A 265 -3.95 -15.82 4.08
C LYS A 265 -2.84 -15.46 3.11
N PHE A 266 -3.16 -14.71 2.02
CA PHE A 266 -2.19 -14.30 0.99
C PHE A 266 -2.38 -12.85 0.53
N GLY A 267 -3.36 -12.13 1.07
CA GLY A 267 -3.65 -10.74 0.76
C GLY A 267 -4.22 -10.49 -0.64
N HIS A 268 -4.47 -9.23 -0.93
CA HIS A 268 -4.87 -8.77 -2.26
C HIS A 268 -3.72 -8.00 -2.90
N HIS A 269 -3.18 -8.54 -4.00
CA HIS A 269 -2.06 -7.93 -4.71
C HIS A 269 -2.32 -7.98 -6.22
N GLY A 270 -2.59 -6.82 -6.83
CA GLY A 270 -2.82 -6.72 -8.26
C GLY A 270 -3.83 -5.68 -8.68
N ALA A 271 -3.94 -5.49 -9.99
CA ALA A 271 -4.75 -4.45 -10.62
C ALA A 271 -6.15 -4.94 -11.05
N ASN A 272 -6.56 -6.13 -10.63
CA ASN A 272 -7.79 -6.78 -11.08
C ASN A 272 -8.73 -7.16 -9.91
N GLN A 273 -8.64 -6.46 -8.79
CA GLN A 273 -9.50 -6.71 -7.65
C GLN A 273 -10.85 -6.03 -7.83
N SER A 274 -11.91 -6.86 -7.90
CA SER A 274 -13.28 -6.39 -8.10
C SER A 274 -13.92 -6.03 -6.77
N VAL A 275 -14.26 -4.77 -6.59
CA VAL A 275 -14.87 -4.25 -5.36
C VAL A 275 -16.27 -3.73 -5.66
N LYS A 276 -17.23 -4.10 -4.84
CA LYS A 276 -18.61 -3.61 -4.87
C LYS A 276 -18.78 -2.46 -3.89
N ASN A 277 -19.22 -1.32 -4.39
CA ASN A 277 -19.70 -0.24 -3.54
C ASN A 277 -21.12 -0.57 -3.08
N LEU A 278 -21.31 -0.76 -1.77
CA LEU A 278 -22.60 -1.19 -1.20
C LEU A 278 -23.61 -0.05 -1.13
N VAL A 279 -23.17 1.22 -1.25
CA VAL A 279 -24.05 2.40 -1.22
C VAL A 279 -24.73 2.60 -2.59
N ASN A 280 -23.95 2.65 -3.67
CA ASN A 280 -24.47 2.89 -5.02
C ASN A 280 -24.60 1.62 -5.89
N LYS A 281 -24.22 0.45 -5.36
CA LYS A 281 -24.29 -0.88 -5.98
C LYS A 281 -23.38 -1.06 -7.21
N LYS A 282 -22.49 -0.12 -7.51
CA LYS A 282 -21.55 -0.22 -8.63
C LYS A 282 -20.38 -1.13 -8.26
N ILE A 283 -19.84 -1.79 -9.29
CA ILE A 283 -18.60 -2.57 -9.20
C ILE A 283 -17.48 -1.75 -9.83
N ILE A 284 -16.33 -1.73 -9.16
CA ILE A 284 -15.11 -1.08 -9.63
C ILE A 284 -13.97 -2.09 -9.62
N ILE A 285 -13.05 -1.96 -10.58
CA ILE A 285 -11.81 -2.73 -10.60
C ILE A 285 -10.74 -1.86 -9.94
N THR A 286 -10.03 -2.44 -8.98
CA THR A 286 -9.07 -1.72 -8.16
C THR A 286 -7.69 -2.36 -8.22
N LEU A 287 -6.65 -1.54 -7.99
CA LEU A 287 -5.30 -2.00 -7.72
C LEU A 287 -5.12 -2.05 -6.20
N GLN A 288 -4.72 -3.20 -5.70
CA GLN A 288 -4.56 -3.42 -4.27
C GLN A 288 -3.19 -4.03 -3.95
N GLY A 289 -2.71 -3.80 -2.72
CA GLY A 289 -1.45 -4.33 -2.22
C GLY A 289 -1.46 -4.44 -0.70
N HIS A 290 -2.38 -5.24 -0.11
CA HIS A 290 -2.50 -5.39 1.34
C HIS A 290 -2.64 -6.84 1.78
N ASN A 291 -2.14 -7.15 3.00
CA ASN A 291 -2.19 -8.47 3.64
C ASN A 291 -3.11 -8.50 4.88
N TYR A 292 -3.75 -7.39 5.21
CA TYR A 292 -4.61 -7.28 6.39
C TYR A 292 -5.99 -6.78 6.00
N GLU A 293 -6.99 -7.22 6.75
CA GLU A 293 -8.38 -6.82 6.59
C GLU A 293 -9.04 -6.50 7.95
N ILE A 294 -10.17 -5.80 7.92
CA ILE A 294 -11.02 -5.62 9.10
C ILE A 294 -11.77 -6.93 9.38
N ASP A 295 -11.75 -7.39 10.62
CA ASP A 295 -12.59 -8.52 11.00
C ASP A 295 -14.05 -8.10 11.04
N ARG A 296 -14.86 -8.68 10.13
CA ARG A 296 -16.27 -8.34 9.94
C ARG A 296 -17.08 -8.44 11.25
N LYS A 297 -16.80 -9.45 12.09
CA LYS A 297 -17.52 -9.67 13.34
C LYS A 297 -17.28 -8.55 14.36
N SER A 298 -16.13 -7.90 14.29
CA SER A 298 -15.81 -6.80 15.22
C SER A 298 -16.65 -5.54 14.96
N LEU A 299 -17.22 -5.40 13.77
CA LEU A 299 -18.04 -4.24 13.43
C LEU A 299 -19.38 -4.20 14.14
N ASP A 300 -19.90 -5.35 14.60
CA ASP A 300 -21.20 -5.44 15.29
C ASP A 300 -21.26 -4.56 16.55
N ASN A 301 -20.10 -4.25 17.15
CA ASN A 301 -19.97 -3.40 18.35
C ASN A 301 -19.47 -1.99 18.04
N THR A 302 -19.58 -1.54 16.79
CA THR A 302 -19.09 -0.22 16.35
C THR A 302 -20.18 0.56 15.62
N SER A 303 -19.99 1.87 15.47
CA SER A 303 -20.85 2.72 14.59
C SER A 303 -20.37 2.73 13.12
N LEU A 304 -19.51 1.78 12.72
CA LEU A 304 -18.98 1.68 11.36
C LEU A 304 -19.93 0.90 10.44
N ASN A 305 -20.16 1.43 9.26
CA ASN A 305 -20.92 0.77 8.20
C ASN A 305 -20.00 0.35 7.06
N ILE A 306 -20.16 -0.86 6.54
CA ILE A 306 -19.40 -1.35 5.38
C ILE A 306 -19.88 -0.62 4.14
N THR A 307 -18.96 0.02 3.42
CA THR A 307 -19.26 0.76 2.19
C THR A 307 -18.69 0.08 0.94
N LEU A 308 -17.57 -0.62 1.08
CA LEU A 308 -16.87 -1.29 -0.01
C LEU A 308 -16.56 -2.74 0.40
N GLU A 309 -16.78 -3.68 -0.51
CA GLU A 309 -16.60 -5.11 -0.27
C GLU A 309 -15.98 -5.80 -1.50
N ASN A 310 -14.96 -6.62 -1.31
CA ASN A 310 -14.37 -7.43 -2.37
C ASN A 310 -15.36 -8.51 -2.82
N LEU A 311 -15.49 -8.72 -4.12
CA LEU A 311 -16.43 -9.71 -4.67
C LEU A 311 -15.93 -11.15 -4.61
N SER A 312 -14.62 -11.35 -4.42
CA SER A 312 -14.01 -12.68 -4.47
C SER A 312 -14.11 -13.41 -3.13
N ASP A 313 -13.93 -12.69 -2.02
CA ASP A 313 -13.84 -13.28 -0.68
C ASP A 313 -14.67 -12.53 0.38
N LEU A 314 -15.36 -11.47 -0.03
CA LEU A 314 -16.21 -10.64 0.83
C LEU A 314 -15.43 -9.89 1.92
N SER A 315 -14.12 -9.71 1.76
CA SER A 315 -13.31 -8.86 2.64
C SER A 315 -13.79 -7.41 2.60
N ILE A 316 -13.59 -6.69 3.71
CA ILE A 316 -14.04 -5.32 3.86
C ILE A 316 -12.98 -4.39 3.27
N GLU A 317 -13.36 -3.69 2.20
CA GLU A 317 -12.49 -2.77 1.47
C GLU A 317 -12.74 -1.29 1.82
N GLY A 318 -13.78 -1.01 2.58
CA GLY A 318 -14.07 0.33 3.05
C GLY A 318 -15.19 0.36 4.09
N VAL A 319 -15.05 1.29 5.04
CA VAL A 319 -16.06 1.57 6.06
C VAL A 319 -16.28 3.08 6.20
N SER A 320 -17.46 3.46 6.66
CA SER A 320 -17.78 4.84 7.01
C SER A 320 -18.68 4.95 8.23
N SER A 321 -18.64 6.11 8.89
CA SER A 321 -19.58 6.50 9.95
C SER A 321 -19.79 8.01 9.93
N GLN A 322 -21.03 8.46 9.81
CA GLN A 322 -21.38 9.86 9.93
C GLN A 322 -21.24 10.35 11.37
N GLU A 323 -21.57 9.51 12.36
CA GLU A 323 -21.43 9.82 13.78
C GLU A 323 -19.96 10.06 14.15
N LEU A 324 -19.07 9.18 13.71
CA LEU A 324 -17.63 9.28 13.98
C LEU A 324 -16.89 10.19 12.99
N LEU A 325 -17.57 10.73 11.97
CA LEU A 325 -17.01 11.53 10.89
C LEU A 325 -15.84 10.82 10.17
N VAL A 326 -15.97 9.52 9.90
CA VAL A 326 -14.91 8.72 9.26
C VAL A 326 -15.35 8.15 7.93
N VAL A 327 -14.38 8.02 7.00
CA VAL A 327 -14.48 7.30 5.74
C VAL A 327 -13.15 6.64 5.42
N THR A 328 -13.17 5.40 4.95
CA THR A 328 -11.93 4.66 4.69
C THR A 328 -12.00 3.80 3.44
N SER A 329 -10.84 3.53 2.84
CA SER A 329 -10.67 2.62 1.70
C SER A 329 -9.36 1.85 1.81
N ALA A 330 -9.39 0.54 1.57
CA ALA A 330 -8.21 -0.32 1.54
C ALA A 330 -7.29 -0.04 0.33
N PHE A 331 -7.77 0.66 -0.69
CA PHE A 331 -7.05 1.05 -1.90
C PHE A 331 -7.16 2.55 -2.16
N ASP A 332 -6.24 3.08 -2.95
CA ASP A 332 -6.30 4.47 -3.40
C ASP A 332 -7.25 4.58 -4.62
N ALA A 333 -8.06 5.61 -4.63
CA ALA A 333 -8.99 5.90 -5.72
C ALA A 333 -8.28 6.15 -7.07
N PHE A 334 -7.05 6.64 -7.04
CA PHE A 334 -6.24 6.83 -8.25
C PHE A 334 -5.84 5.48 -8.87
N GLU A 335 -5.76 4.44 -8.07
CA GLU A 335 -5.43 3.08 -8.49
C GLU A 335 -6.68 2.29 -8.96
N ALA A 336 -7.86 2.88 -8.83
CA ALA A 336 -9.09 2.29 -9.35
C ALA A 336 -9.31 2.71 -10.81
N SER A 337 -9.62 1.76 -11.68
CA SER A 337 -10.07 2.03 -13.05
C SER A 337 -11.51 2.58 -13.05
N ALA A 338 -11.79 3.51 -12.15
CA ALA A 338 -13.11 4.08 -12.01
C ALA A 338 -13.38 5.08 -13.13
N ALA A 339 -14.51 4.93 -13.79
CA ALA A 339 -15.04 5.97 -14.65
C ALA A 339 -15.12 7.30 -13.86
N PRO A 340 -14.96 8.47 -14.50
CA PRO A 340 -15.00 9.79 -13.84
C PRO A 340 -16.25 10.08 -13.00
N THR A 341 -17.25 9.20 -13.06
CA THR A 341 -18.54 9.31 -12.37
C THR A 341 -18.58 8.62 -11.00
N VAL A 342 -17.49 7.99 -10.54
CA VAL A 342 -17.46 7.34 -9.22
C VAL A 342 -16.82 8.30 -8.22
N LYS A 343 -17.54 8.60 -7.15
CA LYS A 343 -16.98 9.38 -6.02
C LYS A 343 -15.79 8.63 -5.44
N THR A 344 -14.71 9.36 -5.24
CA THR A 344 -13.50 8.86 -4.60
C THR A 344 -13.52 9.13 -3.11
N ILE A 345 -12.67 8.48 -2.34
CA ILE A 345 -12.49 8.76 -0.90
C ILE A 345 -12.18 10.24 -0.62
N TYR A 346 -11.49 10.90 -1.56
CA TYR A 346 -11.19 12.34 -1.44
C TYR A 346 -12.45 13.21 -1.58
N ASP A 347 -13.38 12.83 -2.46
CA ASP A 347 -14.67 13.52 -2.62
C ASP A 347 -15.54 13.30 -1.38
N GLU A 348 -15.56 12.09 -0.84
CA GLU A 348 -16.27 11.74 0.38
C GLU A 348 -15.73 12.51 1.58
N LEU A 349 -14.41 12.67 1.71
CA LEU A 349 -13.78 13.49 2.74
C LEU A 349 -14.21 14.96 2.62
N VAL A 350 -14.21 15.52 1.41
CA VAL A 350 -14.66 16.91 1.18
C VAL A 350 -16.13 17.06 1.53
N ASP A 351 -16.97 16.08 1.24
CA ASP A 351 -18.39 16.11 1.59
C ASP A 351 -18.60 16.00 3.10
N LEU A 352 -17.82 15.20 3.83
CA LEU A 352 -17.79 15.20 5.29
C LEU A 352 -17.39 16.56 5.87
N ILE A 353 -16.38 17.25 5.29
CA ILE A 353 -16.01 18.62 5.72
C ILE A 353 -17.19 19.60 5.56
N LYS A 354 -17.94 19.50 4.46
CA LYS A 354 -19.08 20.39 4.22
C LYS A 354 -20.21 20.11 5.21
N SER A 355 -20.55 18.84 5.44
CA SER A 355 -21.63 18.45 6.35
C SER A 355 -21.31 18.80 7.81
N SER A 356 -20.06 18.62 8.26
CA SER A 356 -19.66 18.98 9.63
C SER A 356 -19.72 20.49 9.91
N LYS A 357 -19.50 21.34 8.88
CA LYS A 357 -19.63 22.81 9.00
C LYS A 357 -21.07 23.28 8.93
N GLY A 358 -21.94 22.58 8.20
CA GLY A 358 -23.38 22.94 8.06
C GLY A 358 -24.18 22.71 9.35
N GLY A 359 -23.75 21.77 10.20
CA GLY A 359 -24.38 21.52 11.50
C GLY A 359 -24.12 22.62 12.55
N SER A 360 -23.06 23.40 12.43
CA SER A 360 -22.71 24.48 13.37
C SER A 360 -23.44 25.81 13.11
N ASN A 361 -24.19 25.95 12.00
CA ASN A 361 -24.93 27.16 11.69
C ASN A 361 -26.41 27.09 12.10
N ASN A 362 -26.89 25.99 12.70
CA ASN A 362 -28.28 25.78 13.14
C ASN A 362 -28.41 25.45 14.64
N ALA A 363 -27.41 25.79 15.46
CA ALA A 363 -27.47 25.65 16.92
C ALA A 363 -27.39 27.03 17.62
#